data_abffc12d70784ee989f50843d0467db8
#
_entry.id   abffc12d70784ee989f50843d0467db8
#
_cell.length_a   1.000
_cell.length_b   1.000
_cell.length_c   1.000
_cell.angle_alpha   90.00
_cell.angle_beta   90.00
_cell.angle_gamma   90.00
#
_symmetry.space_group_name_H-M   'P 1'
#
loop_
_entity.id
_entity.type
_entity.pdbx_description
1 polymer ?
#
loop_
_entity_poly.entity_id
_entity_poly.type
_entity_poly.pdbx_seq_one_letter_code
_entity_poly.pdbx_strand_id
1 'polypeptide(L)'
;MWQKKRPDLCSTLILSGFFLALPVQAITDYGGFRDGDVRFFGEVVNAACAVAVDSQDQTVLMGQVRSNSFTDLGEWTDPHPFRIKLEDCSTNVSQNVGVMFSGETDGKDLLVFRTGNGAGAAEGIGIGITDATGQLIIPNTAPARYAPIQEGETVLHYTARYRSTSRTVKAGNASAQVWFNLFYQ
;
A
#
# COMPACT_ATOMS: atom_id res chain seq x y z
N MET A 1 -81.72 -28.61 56.50
CA MET A 1 -82.92 -27.86 56.98
C MET A 1 -83.15 -26.72 56.06
N TRP A 2 -84.22 -26.85 55.31
CA TRP A 2 -85.08 -25.83 54.71
C TRP A 2 -84.47 -24.74 53.86
N GLN A 3 -84.77 -24.88 52.58
CA GLN A 3 -85.83 -24.32 51.70
C GLN A 3 -85.52 -22.91 51.23
N LYS A 4 -85.62 -22.58 50.04
CA LYS A 4 -86.64 -22.52 48.93
C LYS A 4 -86.61 -21.07 48.46
N LYS A 5 -86.50 -20.76 47.26
CA LYS A 5 -87.48 -20.61 46.21
C LYS A 5 -86.91 -19.78 45.01
N ARG A 6 -87.25 -20.19 43.86
CA ARG A 6 -87.29 -19.46 42.58
C ARG A 6 -88.26 -18.24 42.64
N PRO A 7 -88.50 -17.50 41.58
CA PRO A 7 -88.04 -17.55 40.16
C PRO A 7 -87.77 -16.17 39.55
N ASP A 8 -87.50 -16.23 38.25
CA ASP A 8 -88.02 -15.46 37.12
C ASP A 8 -87.30 -14.17 36.66
N LEU A 9 -87.06 -14.18 35.51
CA LEU A 9 -87.49 -13.60 34.25
C LEU A 9 -86.45 -12.72 33.55
N CYS A 10 -86.06 -13.25 32.44
CA CYS A 10 -86.11 -12.58 31.16
C CYS A 10 -85.50 -11.19 31.01
N SER A 11 -84.41 -11.13 30.34
CA SER A 11 -84.34 -10.19 29.19
C SER A 11 -83.11 -10.48 28.34
N THR A 12 -83.36 -11.00 27.20
CA THR A 12 -82.42 -11.14 26.05
C THR A 12 -82.05 -9.75 25.55
N LEU A 13 -80.80 -9.40 25.71
CA LEU A 13 -80.15 -8.35 24.92
C LEU A 13 -79.03 -8.93 24.09
N ILE A 14 -79.39 -9.26 22.85
CA ILE A 14 -78.43 -9.59 21.81
C ILE A 14 -77.69 -8.33 21.45
N LEU A 15 -76.49 -8.14 22.03
CA LEU A 15 -75.57 -7.13 21.57
C LEU A 15 -74.76 -7.72 20.41
N SER A 16 -75.21 -7.40 19.19
CA SER A 16 -74.51 -7.69 17.94
C SER A 16 -73.18 -6.95 17.96
N GLY A 17 -72.10 -7.60 18.41
CA GLY A 17 -70.75 -7.09 18.30
C GLY A 17 -70.30 -7.14 16.89
N PHE A 18 -70.30 -5.98 16.24
CA PHE A 18 -69.69 -5.77 14.93
C PHE A 18 -68.18 -5.83 15.13
N PHE A 19 -67.56 -7.01 14.91
CA PHE A 19 -66.10 -7.14 14.83
C PHE A 19 -65.64 -6.45 13.57
N LEU A 20 -65.14 -5.23 13.71
CA LEU A 20 -64.32 -4.59 12.71
C LEU A 20 -63.01 -5.32 12.61
N ALA A 21 -62.87 -6.25 11.67
CA ALA A 21 -61.61 -6.83 11.29
C ALA A 21 -60.72 -5.74 10.66
N LEU A 22 -59.83 -5.17 11.44
CA LEU A 22 -58.77 -4.32 10.91
C LEU A 22 -57.80 -5.22 10.10
N PRO A 23 -57.45 -4.85 8.86
CA PRO A 23 -56.46 -5.57 8.13
C PRO A 23 -55.11 -5.42 8.86
N VAL A 24 -54.57 -6.49 9.37
CA VAL A 24 -53.19 -6.56 9.83
C VAL A 24 -52.32 -6.47 8.58
N GLN A 25 -51.77 -5.31 8.35
CA GLN A 25 -50.71 -5.13 7.38
C GLN A 25 -49.47 -5.85 7.92
N ALA A 26 -49.17 -7.02 7.37
CA ALA A 26 -47.87 -7.65 7.56
C ALA A 26 -46.86 -6.75 6.89
N ILE A 27 -46.15 -5.94 7.69
CA ILE A 27 -44.92 -5.28 7.25
C ILE A 27 -43.91 -6.41 7.07
N THR A 28 -43.71 -6.81 5.80
CA THR A 28 -42.53 -7.59 5.45
C THR A 28 -41.34 -6.66 5.59
N ASP A 29 -40.87 -6.54 6.83
CA ASP A 29 -39.57 -5.95 7.10
C ASP A 29 -38.55 -6.93 6.49
N TYR A 30 -38.09 -6.62 5.28
CA TYR A 30 -36.89 -7.21 4.73
C TYR A 30 -35.72 -6.70 5.58
N GLY A 31 -35.59 -7.22 6.77
CA GLY A 31 -34.45 -7.04 7.64
C GLY A 31 -33.25 -7.71 6.95
N GLY A 32 -32.73 -7.03 5.95
CA GLY A 32 -31.44 -7.39 5.37
C GLY A 32 -30.40 -7.21 6.47
N PHE A 33 -29.97 -8.31 7.05
CA PHE A 33 -28.77 -8.31 7.87
C PHE A 33 -27.61 -7.89 6.98
N ARG A 34 -26.79 -6.93 7.43
CA ARG A 34 -25.56 -6.59 6.75
C ARG A 34 -24.56 -7.69 7.08
N ASP A 35 -24.38 -8.62 6.14
CA ASP A 35 -23.47 -9.77 6.31
C ASP A 35 -22.00 -9.39 6.10
N GLY A 36 -21.71 -8.18 5.62
CA GLY A 36 -20.35 -7.73 5.39
C GLY A 36 -20.26 -6.28 4.92
N ASP A 37 -19.05 -5.77 4.93
CA ASP A 37 -18.67 -4.46 4.44
C ASP A 37 -17.58 -4.60 3.38
N VAL A 38 -17.75 -3.96 2.22
CA VAL A 38 -16.74 -3.91 1.17
C VAL A 38 -16.33 -2.47 0.99
N ARG A 39 -15.05 -2.19 1.21
CA ARG A 39 -14.49 -0.85 1.07
C ARG A 39 -13.72 -0.74 -0.24
N PHE A 40 -14.07 0.28 -0.99
CA PHE A 40 -13.34 0.63 -2.22
C PHE A 40 -12.47 1.84 -1.91
N PHE A 41 -11.17 1.69 -2.18
CA PHE A 41 -10.21 2.77 -2.11
C PHE A 41 -9.65 2.97 -3.51
N GLY A 42 -9.58 4.22 -3.94
CA GLY A 42 -9.02 4.58 -5.23
C GLY A 42 -8.77 6.06 -5.31
N GLU A 43 -7.83 6.44 -6.15
CA GLU A 43 -7.48 7.81 -6.45
C GLU A 43 -7.48 7.99 -7.97
N VAL A 44 -7.97 9.12 -8.43
CA VAL A 44 -7.88 9.51 -9.84
C VAL A 44 -6.78 10.55 -9.97
N VAL A 45 -5.70 10.18 -10.64
CA VAL A 45 -4.54 11.05 -10.84
C VAL A 45 -4.36 11.40 -12.30
N ASN A 46 -3.83 12.59 -12.59
CA ASN A 46 -3.44 12.97 -13.94
C ASN A 46 -1.99 12.55 -14.18
N ALA A 47 -1.78 11.25 -14.38
CA ALA A 47 -0.47 10.66 -14.67
C ALA A 47 -0.35 10.35 -16.16
N ALA A 48 0.84 10.57 -16.72
CA ALA A 48 1.11 10.24 -18.12
C ALA A 48 1.24 8.75 -18.39
N CYS A 49 1.59 7.96 -17.38
CA CYS A 49 1.74 6.50 -17.45
C CYS A 49 1.12 5.81 -16.24
N ALA A 50 0.74 4.56 -16.39
CA ALA A 50 0.48 3.62 -15.29
C ALA A 50 1.76 2.86 -14.92
N VAL A 51 1.92 2.48 -13.65
CA VAL A 51 3.00 1.59 -13.22
C VAL A 51 2.56 0.15 -13.51
N ALA A 52 3.38 -0.61 -14.25
CA ALA A 52 3.13 -2.01 -14.53
C ALA A 52 3.02 -2.82 -13.23
N VAL A 53 2.14 -3.82 -13.20
CA VAL A 53 1.84 -4.62 -11.99
C VAL A 53 3.10 -5.29 -11.42
N ASP A 54 4.00 -5.76 -12.29
CA ASP A 54 5.27 -6.39 -11.90
C ASP A 54 6.29 -5.41 -11.30
N SER A 55 6.05 -4.11 -11.44
CA SER A 55 6.90 -3.04 -10.92
C SER A 55 6.33 -2.34 -9.68
N GLN A 56 5.06 -2.61 -9.31
CA GLN A 56 4.43 -2.00 -8.13
C GLN A 56 4.95 -2.57 -6.81
N ASP A 57 5.27 -3.87 -6.79
CA ASP A 57 5.73 -4.57 -5.58
C ASP A 57 6.84 -5.58 -5.96
N GLN A 58 8.03 -5.06 -6.28
CA GLN A 58 9.14 -5.88 -6.73
C GLN A 58 10.19 -6.11 -5.64
N THR A 59 10.83 -7.27 -5.69
CA THR A 59 11.95 -7.61 -4.83
C THR A 59 13.26 -7.60 -5.63
N VAL A 60 14.21 -6.78 -5.20
CA VAL A 60 15.56 -6.75 -5.74
C VAL A 60 16.45 -7.65 -4.88
N LEU A 61 16.98 -8.72 -5.47
CA LEU A 61 17.86 -9.67 -4.78
C LEU A 61 19.29 -9.11 -4.73
N MET A 62 19.70 -8.67 -3.54
CA MET A 62 21.03 -8.07 -3.30
C MET A 62 22.13 -9.11 -3.02
N GLY A 63 21.77 -10.41 -2.95
CA GLY A 63 22.72 -11.49 -2.69
C GLY A 63 23.35 -11.42 -1.29
N GLN A 64 24.50 -12.06 -1.15
CA GLN A 64 25.29 -12.08 0.08
C GLN A 64 26.62 -11.36 -0.14
N VAL A 65 26.93 -10.42 0.74
CA VAL A 65 28.19 -9.69 0.75
C VAL A 65 28.92 -9.96 2.05
N ARG A 66 30.23 -10.18 1.97
CA ARG A 66 31.02 -10.40 3.15
C ARG A 66 31.33 -9.07 3.84
N SER A 67 31.21 -9.02 5.17
CA SER A 67 31.52 -7.79 5.93
C SER A 67 32.98 -7.33 5.76
N ASN A 68 33.90 -8.23 5.54
CA ASN A 68 35.30 -7.92 5.28
C ASN A 68 35.62 -7.48 3.84
N SER A 69 34.63 -7.47 2.94
CA SER A 69 34.78 -6.84 1.62
C SER A 69 34.75 -5.32 1.68
N PHE A 70 34.30 -4.75 2.79
CA PHE A 70 34.35 -3.32 3.03
C PHE A 70 35.62 -2.98 3.80
N THR A 71 36.57 -2.35 3.14
CA THR A 71 37.87 -1.99 3.70
C THR A 71 37.93 -0.55 4.18
N ASP A 72 37.03 0.32 3.63
CA ASP A 72 36.99 1.73 4.03
C ASP A 72 35.53 2.28 4.03
N LEU A 73 35.41 3.48 4.57
CA LEU A 73 34.14 4.22 4.59
C LEU A 73 33.75 4.71 3.19
N GLY A 74 32.49 4.54 2.83
CA GLY A 74 31.95 5.00 1.54
C GLY A 74 32.18 4.03 0.38
N GLU A 75 32.70 2.85 0.65
CA GLU A 75 32.97 1.83 -0.36
C GLU A 75 31.69 1.18 -0.87
N TRP A 76 31.63 0.92 -2.18
CA TRP A 76 30.47 0.34 -2.86
C TRP A 76 30.71 -1.11 -3.25
N THR A 77 29.65 -1.93 -3.16
CA THR A 77 29.66 -3.31 -3.68
C THR A 77 29.36 -3.38 -5.17
N ASP A 78 29.30 -4.60 -5.69
CA ASP A 78 28.84 -4.89 -7.04
C ASP A 78 27.39 -4.38 -7.27
N PRO A 79 27.08 -3.97 -8.51
CA PRO A 79 25.79 -3.43 -8.87
C PRO A 79 24.71 -4.53 -9.02
N HIS A 80 23.52 -4.26 -8.52
CA HIS A 80 22.32 -5.08 -8.71
C HIS A 80 21.29 -4.29 -9.52
N PRO A 81 21.16 -4.55 -10.84
CA PRO A 81 20.23 -3.80 -11.68
C PRO A 81 18.78 -4.17 -11.40
N PHE A 82 17.92 -3.18 -11.49
CA PHE A 82 16.46 -3.35 -11.46
C PHE A 82 15.80 -2.32 -12.39
N ARG A 83 14.52 -2.49 -12.66
CA ARG A 83 13.80 -1.61 -13.56
C ARG A 83 12.41 -1.29 -13.03
N ILE A 84 11.90 -0.13 -13.38
CA ILE A 84 10.49 0.24 -13.21
C ILE A 84 9.90 0.36 -14.59
N LYS A 85 8.91 -0.50 -14.88
CA LYS A 85 8.17 -0.51 -16.13
C LYS A 85 6.93 0.35 -15.98
N LEU A 86 6.73 1.23 -16.93
CA LEU A 86 5.56 2.07 -17.07
C LEU A 86 4.78 1.65 -18.31
N GLU A 87 3.47 1.61 -18.22
CA GLU A 87 2.54 1.19 -19.27
C GLU A 87 1.51 2.29 -19.54
N ASP A 88 0.81 2.17 -20.67
CA ASP A 88 -0.23 3.11 -21.09
C ASP A 88 0.25 4.57 -21.09
N CYS A 89 1.51 4.76 -21.43
CA CYS A 89 2.12 6.08 -21.47
C CYS A 89 1.56 6.93 -22.59
N SER A 90 1.26 8.21 -22.30
CA SER A 90 0.85 9.21 -23.30
C SER A 90 1.76 10.43 -23.24
N THR A 91 2.48 10.64 -24.32
CA THR A 91 3.36 11.81 -24.51
C THR A 91 2.59 13.12 -24.68
N ASN A 92 1.26 13.04 -24.90
CA ASN A 92 0.37 14.20 -24.93
C ASN A 92 0.07 14.74 -23.53
N VAL A 93 0.21 13.91 -22.49
CA VAL A 93 -0.01 14.32 -21.08
C VAL A 93 1.29 14.86 -20.47
N SER A 94 2.40 14.18 -20.70
CA SER A 94 3.73 14.60 -20.24
C SER A 94 4.83 13.96 -21.10
N GLN A 95 5.97 14.62 -21.21
CA GLN A 95 7.07 14.12 -22.07
C GLN A 95 8.22 13.51 -21.26
N ASN A 96 8.27 13.77 -19.95
CA ASN A 96 9.37 13.30 -19.13
C ASN A 96 8.84 12.77 -17.80
N VAL A 97 9.54 11.78 -17.23
CA VAL A 97 9.27 11.19 -15.93
C VAL A 97 10.53 11.14 -15.07
N GLY A 98 10.43 11.57 -13.83
CA GLY A 98 11.45 11.41 -12.80
C GLY A 98 10.94 10.52 -11.68
N VAL A 99 11.85 9.88 -10.96
CA VAL A 99 11.50 9.01 -9.83
C VAL A 99 12.15 9.52 -8.55
N MET A 100 11.34 9.67 -7.52
CA MET A 100 11.79 9.86 -6.15
C MET A 100 11.71 8.53 -5.41
N PHE A 101 12.78 8.13 -4.77
CA PHE A 101 12.78 6.99 -3.86
C PHE A 101 12.70 7.48 -2.42
N SER A 102 11.77 6.91 -1.65
CA SER A 102 11.48 7.30 -0.28
C SER A 102 11.62 6.12 0.69
N GLY A 103 12.23 6.37 1.84
CA GLY A 103 12.44 5.35 2.86
C GLY A 103 13.25 5.89 4.03
N GLU A 104 13.53 5.02 4.99
CA GLU A 104 14.40 5.36 6.11
C GLU A 104 15.85 5.44 5.64
N THR A 105 16.53 6.53 5.94
CA THR A 105 17.94 6.72 5.59
C THR A 105 18.86 6.19 6.69
N ASP A 106 20.10 5.82 6.32
CA ASP A 106 21.12 5.48 7.31
C ASP A 106 21.48 6.70 8.16
N GLY A 107 21.58 6.52 9.48
CA GLY A 107 21.82 7.63 10.41
C GLY A 107 23.23 8.25 10.31
N LYS A 108 24.16 7.56 9.62
CA LYS A 108 25.56 8.04 9.43
C LYS A 108 25.79 8.55 8.01
N ASP A 109 25.01 8.08 7.05
CA ASP A 109 25.10 8.48 5.64
C ASP A 109 23.71 8.65 5.03
N LEU A 110 23.22 9.87 4.97
CA LEU A 110 21.89 10.20 4.43
C LEU A 110 21.76 9.98 2.91
N LEU A 111 22.85 9.63 2.24
CA LEU A 111 22.85 9.33 0.80
C LEU A 111 22.39 7.90 0.48
N VAL A 112 22.17 7.08 1.49
CA VAL A 112 21.75 5.69 1.34
C VAL A 112 20.58 5.36 2.27
N PHE A 113 19.79 4.36 1.87
CA PHE A 113 18.72 3.81 2.69
C PHE A 113 19.28 2.90 3.78
N ARG A 114 18.68 2.96 4.94
CA ARG A 114 19.00 2.11 6.09
C ARG A 114 18.70 0.66 5.78
N THR A 115 19.61 -0.22 6.19
CA THR A 115 19.45 -1.67 6.11
C THR A 115 19.16 -2.26 7.47
N GLY A 116 18.30 -3.30 7.47
CA GLY A 116 17.97 -4.10 8.64
C GLY A 116 17.23 -3.33 9.74
N ASN A 117 16.45 -4.05 10.52
CA ASN A 117 15.76 -3.54 11.69
C ASN A 117 15.86 -4.54 12.84
N GLY A 118 16.19 -4.07 14.04
CA GLY A 118 16.21 -4.85 15.27
C GLY A 118 17.44 -5.75 15.46
N ALA A 119 17.29 -6.74 16.34
CA ALA A 119 18.36 -7.67 16.68
C ALA A 119 18.71 -8.56 15.47
N GLY A 120 20.00 -8.62 15.12
CA GLY A 120 20.48 -9.38 13.95
C GLY A 120 20.54 -8.58 12.65
N ALA A 121 20.25 -7.28 12.67
CA ALA A 121 20.49 -6.39 11.54
C ALA A 121 22.00 -6.23 11.27
N ALA A 122 22.35 -6.02 10.00
CA ALA A 122 23.68 -5.56 9.63
C ALA A 122 23.86 -4.11 10.09
N GLU A 123 25.08 -3.76 10.47
CA GLU A 123 25.39 -2.40 10.91
C GLU A 123 26.54 -1.83 10.09
N GLY A 124 26.49 -0.53 9.83
CA GLY A 124 27.54 0.17 9.11
C GLY A 124 27.49 0.02 7.60
N ILE A 125 26.33 -0.35 7.06
CA ILE A 125 26.04 -0.36 5.61
C ILE A 125 24.66 0.21 5.34
N GLY A 126 24.49 0.75 4.12
CA GLY A 126 23.20 1.20 3.57
C GLY A 126 23.07 0.79 2.12
N ILE A 127 21.88 0.97 1.53
CA ILE A 127 21.62 0.74 0.11
C ILE A 127 21.51 2.07 -0.60
N GLY A 128 22.37 2.31 -1.59
CA GLY A 128 22.23 3.43 -2.51
C GLY A 128 21.66 2.97 -3.84
N ILE A 129 20.91 3.88 -4.49
CA ILE A 129 20.30 3.67 -5.80
C ILE A 129 20.91 4.67 -6.77
N THR A 130 21.32 4.20 -7.93
CA THR A 130 21.79 5.05 -9.03
C THR A 130 20.87 4.92 -10.24
N ASP A 131 20.78 5.98 -11.03
CA ASP A 131 20.08 5.99 -12.31
C ASP A 131 20.89 5.27 -13.42
N ALA A 132 20.33 5.21 -14.62
CA ALA A 132 20.96 4.60 -15.79
C ALA A 132 22.29 5.27 -16.20
N THR A 133 22.54 6.50 -15.77
CA THR A 133 23.81 7.24 -16.01
C THR A 133 24.86 6.99 -14.92
N GLY A 134 24.49 6.23 -13.87
CA GLY A 134 25.35 5.98 -12.71
C GLY A 134 25.31 7.11 -11.67
N GLN A 135 24.42 8.09 -11.81
CA GLN A 135 24.28 9.15 -10.82
C GLN A 135 23.48 8.67 -9.61
N LEU A 136 23.99 8.95 -8.41
CA LEU A 136 23.34 8.60 -7.16
C LEU A 136 22.04 9.40 -7.00
N ILE A 137 20.95 8.69 -6.71
CA ILE A 137 19.66 9.27 -6.36
C ILE A 137 19.64 9.48 -4.85
N ILE A 138 19.46 10.71 -4.44
CA ILE A 138 19.42 11.07 -3.02
C ILE A 138 18.05 10.66 -2.45
N PRO A 139 18.01 9.86 -1.36
CA PRO A 139 16.79 9.46 -0.73
C PRO A 139 15.90 10.63 -0.32
N ASN A 140 14.58 10.46 -0.43
CA ASN A 140 13.57 11.41 0.04
C ASN A 140 13.65 12.79 -0.60
N THR A 141 14.30 12.93 -1.76
CA THR A 141 14.39 14.20 -2.51
C THR A 141 13.68 14.10 -3.85
N ALA A 142 13.17 15.21 -4.33
CA ALA A 142 12.59 15.30 -5.67
C ALA A 142 13.61 14.87 -6.74
N PRO A 143 13.16 14.30 -7.88
CA PRO A 143 14.05 13.85 -8.92
C PRO A 143 14.93 15.01 -9.45
N ALA A 144 16.24 14.81 -9.47
CA ALA A 144 17.17 15.74 -10.08
C ALA A 144 17.24 15.57 -11.61
N ARG A 145 16.77 14.43 -12.12
CA ARG A 145 16.76 14.07 -13.55
C ARG A 145 15.45 13.43 -13.95
N TYR A 146 15.10 13.65 -15.20
CA TYR A 146 13.91 13.12 -15.83
C TYR A 146 14.31 12.36 -17.09
N ALA A 147 13.72 11.19 -17.29
CA ALA A 147 13.85 10.38 -18.49
C ALA A 147 12.71 10.69 -19.46
N PRO A 148 12.95 10.65 -20.78
CA PRO A 148 11.89 10.84 -21.75
C PRO A 148 10.91 9.68 -21.70
N ILE A 149 9.61 10.00 -21.79
CA ILE A 149 8.54 9.02 -21.94
C ILE A 149 8.41 8.62 -23.39
N GLN A 150 8.21 7.31 -23.64
CA GLN A 150 7.83 6.76 -24.93
C GLN A 150 6.34 6.45 -24.92
N GLU A 151 5.68 6.65 -26.06
CA GLU A 151 4.27 6.30 -26.20
C GLU A 151 4.04 4.80 -25.97
N GLY A 152 3.06 4.46 -25.16
CA GLY A 152 2.70 3.09 -24.79
C GLY A 152 3.51 2.53 -23.64
N GLU A 153 4.81 2.31 -23.79
CA GLU A 153 5.65 1.69 -22.75
C GLU A 153 6.95 2.47 -22.54
N THR A 154 7.32 2.66 -21.28
CA THR A 154 8.60 3.26 -20.89
C THR A 154 9.25 2.43 -19.79
N VAL A 155 10.53 2.08 -19.94
CA VAL A 155 11.28 1.30 -18.94
C VAL A 155 12.38 2.18 -18.33
N LEU A 156 12.32 2.36 -17.03
CA LEU A 156 13.31 3.10 -16.27
C LEU A 156 14.30 2.13 -15.62
N HIS A 157 15.58 2.31 -15.86
CA HIS A 157 16.65 1.44 -15.35
C HIS A 157 17.36 2.06 -14.16
N TYR A 158 17.54 1.26 -13.13
CA TYR A 158 18.23 1.64 -11.89
C TYR A 158 19.18 0.55 -11.46
N THR A 159 20.06 0.93 -10.53
CA THR A 159 21.01 -0.01 -9.93
C THR A 159 21.06 0.22 -8.43
N ALA A 160 20.90 -0.84 -7.66
CA ALA A 160 21.06 -0.85 -6.21
C ALA A 160 22.43 -1.41 -5.82
N ARG A 161 23.07 -0.82 -4.80
CA ARG A 161 24.38 -1.25 -4.29
C ARG A 161 24.43 -1.05 -2.79
N TYR A 162 25.13 -1.92 -2.09
CA TYR A 162 25.51 -1.61 -0.70
C TYR A 162 26.64 -0.59 -0.67
N ARG A 163 26.62 0.24 0.36
CA ARG A 163 27.68 1.20 0.68
C ARG A 163 28.03 1.12 2.15
N SER A 164 29.31 1.10 2.48
CA SER A 164 29.77 1.19 3.86
C SER A 164 29.49 2.59 4.42
N THR A 165 28.76 2.64 5.54
CA THR A 165 28.47 3.86 6.31
C THR A 165 29.28 3.93 7.60
N SER A 166 30.16 2.94 7.81
CA SER A 166 31.12 2.86 8.92
C SER A 166 32.37 2.12 8.46
N ARG A 167 33.49 2.40 9.10
CA ARG A 167 34.74 1.64 8.88
C ARG A 167 34.64 0.19 9.32
N THR A 168 33.76 -0.11 10.24
CA THR A 168 33.48 -1.46 10.69
C THR A 168 32.07 -1.85 10.32
N VAL A 169 31.96 -2.88 9.50
CA VAL A 169 30.70 -3.48 9.08
C VAL A 169 30.42 -4.72 9.89
N LYS A 170 29.27 -4.77 10.54
CA LYS A 170 28.80 -5.95 11.27
C LYS A 170 27.87 -6.75 10.38
N ALA A 171 28.15 -8.04 10.28
CA ALA A 171 27.29 -8.96 9.52
C ALA A 171 25.90 -9.09 10.14
N GLY A 172 24.89 -9.22 9.30
CA GLY A 172 23.49 -9.36 9.70
C GLY A 172 22.54 -9.26 8.53
N ASN A 173 21.24 -9.15 8.81
CA ASN A 173 20.23 -8.89 7.79
C ASN A 173 20.41 -7.47 7.25
N ALA A 174 20.52 -7.36 5.91
CA ALA A 174 20.77 -6.11 5.20
C ALA A 174 19.62 -5.75 4.23
N SER A 175 18.40 -6.17 4.52
CA SER A 175 17.22 -5.80 3.73
C SER A 175 16.78 -4.37 4.01
N ALA A 176 16.21 -3.72 3.00
CA ALA A 176 15.55 -2.42 3.14
C ALA A 176 14.23 -2.42 2.38
N GLN A 177 13.30 -1.58 2.83
CA GLN A 177 12.06 -1.29 2.11
C GLN A 177 12.07 0.16 1.67
N VAL A 178 11.81 0.38 0.39
CA VAL A 178 11.85 1.68 -0.26
C VAL A 178 10.61 1.83 -1.12
N TRP A 179 9.96 2.96 -1.04
CA TRP A 179 8.84 3.34 -1.91
C TRP A 179 9.35 4.23 -3.04
N PHE A 180 8.64 4.27 -4.15
CA PHE A 180 8.93 5.22 -5.22
C PHE A 180 7.68 6.00 -5.63
N ASN A 181 7.90 7.25 -6.05
CA ASN A 181 6.89 8.15 -6.57
C ASN A 181 7.34 8.67 -7.92
N LEU A 182 6.41 8.73 -8.88
CA LEU A 182 6.65 9.28 -10.21
C LEU A 182 6.31 10.77 -10.25
N PHE A 183 7.18 11.53 -10.88
CA PHE A 183 7.02 12.95 -11.15
C PHE A 183 7.07 13.18 -12.64
N TYR A 184 6.09 13.89 -13.18
CA TYR A 184 5.95 14.14 -14.60
C TYR A 184 6.20 15.60 -14.93
N GLN A 185 6.82 15.84 -16.13
CA GLN A 185 7.07 17.17 -16.70
C GLN A 185 6.74 17.22 -18.18
#